data_de960113721a4156b415841d3c53a25c
#
_entry.id   de960113721a4156b415841d3c53a25c
#
_cell.length_a   1.000
_cell.length_b   1.000
_cell.length_c   1.000
_cell.angle_alpha   90.00
_cell.angle_beta   90.00
_cell.angle_gamma   90.00
#
_symmetry.space_group_name_H-M   'P 1'
#
loop_
_entity.id
_entity.type
_entity.pdbx_description
1 polymer ?
#
loop_
_entity_poly.entity_id
_entity_poly.type
_entity_poly.pdbx_seq_one_letter_code
_entity_poly.pdbx_strand_id
1 'polypeptide(L)'
;MPVGSDPTAFWLTPPSKYVVPEGNNPYGVAQSTDPNFEAPSSWRTAIALDMITQGGWDVTLEYNLDQVRQAVFFRDLGHYKKTTLADGRGVYGGRGDYNLTNTEEGATEAWTISAFKEFGDIKWYAGYTNMRATDIFELTSAQSESSYGRSVRADGENITAQRSNFMVEHKLISSLDYTTQLIGENDTRFSLVYVRKSGEPYSVTFDGYDDAFANSRSDGGYDAAYIPSGANDPNVVFASDAVASAVMAHVNSTGLSQYKGGIAPRNAFNSPWNSSLDLRITQDIDTGVGKVILYLDVTNILNLLNEDKGIIREYSNRSRQIILDEDNPYDSQGRYNIVGVDPDDGLYVYNKDGQSSYQWNLGFKYEF
;
A
#
# COMPACT_ATOMS: atom_id res chain seq x y z
N MET A 1 -30.66 -22.77 -16.69
CA MET A 1 -31.37 -22.55 -15.42
C MET A 1 -32.83 -22.38 -15.70
N PRO A 2 -33.75 -23.05 -14.99
CA PRO A 2 -35.12 -22.64 -15.02
C PRO A 2 -35.18 -21.32 -14.22
N VAL A 3 -35.44 -20.23 -14.91
CA VAL A 3 -35.70 -18.92 -14.30
C VAL A 3 -37.02 -19.04 -13.56
N GLY A 4 -36.95 -19.17 -12.24
CA GLY A 4 -38.12 -19.01 -11.41
C GLY A 4 -38.66 -17.60 -11.58
N SER A 5 -39.98 -17.45 -11.67
CA SER A 5 -40.69 -16.21 -11.97
C SER A 5 -40.64 -15.15 -10.84
N ASP A 6 -39.86 -15.39 -9.79
CA ASP A 6 -39.67 -14.45 -8.68
C ASP A 6 -38.20 -14.20 -8.41
N PRO A 7 -37.62 -13.07 -8.87
CA PRO A 7 -36.23 -12.72 -8.60
C PRO A 7 -35.95 -12.45 -7.11
N THR A 8 -36.97 -12.22 -6.28
CA THR A 8 -36.80 -11.98 -4.85
C THR A 8 -36.69 -13.29 -4.06
N ALA A 9 -37.17 -14.41 -4.57
CA ALA A 9 -37.06 -15.72 -3.91
C ALA A 9 -35.58 -16.20 -3.85
N PHE A 10 -34.72 -15.76 -4.78
CA PHE A 10 -33.31 -16.08 -4.78
C PHE A 10 -32.56 -15.45 -3.58
N TRP A 11 -32.96 -14.25 -3.19
CA TRP A 11 -32.33 -13.50 -2.09
C TRP A 11 -32.82 -13.90 -0.70
N LEU A 12 -34.02 -14.53 -0.63
CA LEU A 12 -34.66 -14.92 0.63
C LEU A 12 -34.42 -16.38 1.01
N THR A 13 -33.76 -17.17 0.16
CA THR A 13 -33.47 -18.57 0.47
C THR A 13 -32.12 -18.64 1.19
N PRO A 14 -32.06 -19.01 2.49
CA PRO A 14 -30.79 -19.11 3.19
C PRO A 14 -29.88 -20.12 2.49
N PRO A 15 -28.55 -19.84 2.40
CA PRO A 15 -27.57 -20.70 1.75
C PRO A 15 -27.44 -22.10 2.35
N SER A 16 -28.04 -22.36 3.51
CA SER A 16 -28.02 -23.65 4.22
C SER A 16 -28.58 -24.85 3.46
N LYS A 17 -29.14 -24.65 2.27
CA LYS A 17 -29.60 -25.73 1.39
C LYS A 17 -28.64 -26.11 0.25
N TYR A 18 -27.60 -25.33 0.03
CA TYR A 18 -26.56 -25.67 -0.95
C TYR A 18 -25.37 -26.30 -0.24
N VAL A 19 -25.49 -27.57 0.10
CA VAL A 19 -24.31 -28.38 0.38
C VAL A 19 -23.67 -28.65 -0.99
N VAL A 20 -22.64 -27.89 -1.34
CA VAL A 20 -21.79 -28.22 -2.48
C VAL A 20 -21.05 -29.51 -2.13
N PRO A 21 -21.15 -30.57 -2.93
CA PRO A 21 -20.37 -31.78 -2.67
C PRO A 21 -18.88 -31.43 -2.70
N GLU A 22 -18.15 -31.92 -1.69
CA GLU A 22 -16.70 -31.78 -1.57
C GLU A 22 -16.03 -32.08 -2.92
N GLY A 23 -15.30 -31.10 -3.46
CA GLY A 23 -14.39 -31.29 -4.59
C GLY A 23 -14.88 -30.94 -6.00
N ASN A 24 -16.10 -30.48 -6.21
CA ASN A 24 -16.57 -30.04 -7.53
C ASN A 24 -17.64 -28.97 -7.43
N ASN A 25 -17.27 -27.71 -7.58
CA ASN A 25 -18.27 -26.67 -7.88
C ASN A 25 -18.38 -26.48 -9.41
N PRO A 26 -19.28 -27.19 -10.09
CA PRO A 26 -19.43 -27.06 -11.55
C PRO A 26 -20.06 -25.72 -11.98
N TYR A 27 -20.46 -24.87 -11.05
CA TYR A 27 -21.25 -23.65 -11.29
C TYR A 27 -20.50 -22.34 -11.03
N GLY A 28 -19.20 -22.39 -10.70
CA GLY A 28 -18.40 -21.21 -10.43
C GLY A 28 -18.43 -20.78 -8.97
N VAL A 29 -17.87 -19.63 -8.72
CA VAL A 29 -17.71 -19.01 -7.39
C VAL A 29 -19.06 -18.64 -6.81
N ALA A 30 -19.45 -19.22 -5.68
CA ALA A 30 -20.63 -18.79 -4.92
C ALA A 30 -20.28 -17.59 -4.03
N GLN A 31 -21.24 -16.67 -3.90
CA GLN A 31 -21.10 -15.50 -3.03
C GLN A 31 -22.28 -15.43 -2.10
N SER A 32 -22.04 -15.21 -0.82
CA SER A 32 -23.05 -15.07 0.20
C SER A 32 -22.72 -13.90 1.12
N THR A 33 -23.74 -13.46 1.86
CA THR A 33 -23.56 -12.43 2.90
C THR A 33 -24.00 -13.03 4.23
N ASP A 34 -23.20 -12.81 5.27
CA ASP A 34 -23.54 -13.18 6.64
C ASP A 34 -24.85 -12.44 7.03
N PRO A 35 -25.87 -13.15 7.55
CA PRO A 35 -27.11 -12.50 7.99
C PRO A 35 -26.89 -11.41 9.05
N ASN A 36 -25.78 -11.47 9.78
CA ASN A 36 -25.39 -10.49 10.80
C ASN A 36 -24.41 -9.44 10.29
N PHE A 37 -24.21 -9.35 8.96
CA PHE A 37 -23.31 -8.34 8.39
C PHE A 37 -23.77 -6.94 8.72
N GLU A 38 -22.89 -6.14 9.32
CA GLU A 38 -23.11 -4.73 9.63
C GLU A 38 -22.34 -3.83 8.64
N ALA A 39 -22.87 -2.64 8.39
CA ALA A 39 -22.18 -1.64 7.59
C ALA A 39 -20.84 -1.25 8.25
N PRO A 40 -19.76 -1.06 7.46
CA PRO A 40 -18.48 -0.65 7.99
C PRO A 40 -18.57 0.58 8.88
N SER A 41 -17.92 0.53 10.03
CA SER A 41 -17.92 1.61 11.02
C SER A 41 -16.61 1.66 11.79
N SER A 42 -16.26 2.85 12.27
CA SER A 42 -15.06 3.07 13.08
C SER A 42 -15.30 4.10 14.18
N TRP A 43 -14.48 4.05 15.22
CA TRP A 43 -14.36 5.08 16.23
C TRP A 43 -13.21 6.00 15.87
N ARG A 44 -13.50 7.32 15.78
CA ARG A 44 -12.48 8.34 15.49
C ARG A 44 -12.27 9.24 16.70
N THR A 45 -11.01 9.41 17.06
CA THR A 45 -10.56 10.32 18.09
C THR A 45 -9.53 11.27 17.50
N ALA A 46 -9.71 12.56 17.70
CA ALA A 46 -8.74 13.60 17.34
C ALA A 46 -8.46 14.49 18.52
N ILE A 47 -7.18 14.74 18.79
CA ILE A 47 -6.72 15.67 19.85
C ILE A 47 -5.72 16.60 19.18
N ALA A 48 -5.92 17.91 19.34
CA ALA A 48 -4.99 18.92 18.85
C ALA A 48 -4.62 19.89 19.97
N LEU A 49 -3.37 20.34 19.93
CA LEU A 49 -2.85 21.40 20.78
C LEU A 49 -2.19 22.46 19.90
N ASP A 50 -2.78 23.66 19.89
CA ASP A 50 -2.25 24.82 19.22
C ASP A 50 -1.60 25.75 20.22
N MET A 51 -0.41 26.25 19.90
CA MET A 51 0.34 27.17 20.75
C MET A 51 1.08 28.23 19.95
N ILE A 52 1.13 29.42 20.49
CA ILE A 52 2.00 30.50 20.00
C ILE A 52 3.19 30.62 20.95
N THR A 53 4.39 30.41 20.41
CA THR A 53 5.61 30.53 21.22
C THR A 53 5.99 32.01 21.47
N GLN A 54 6.86 32.27 22.42
CA GLN A 54 7.40 33.63 22.66
C GLN A 54 8.17 34.17 21.45
N GLY A 55 8.69 33.28 20.59
CA GLY A 55 9.34 33.65 19.33
C GLY A 55 8.37 33.92 18.18
N GLY A 56 7.05 33.91 18.39
CA GLY A 56 6.03 34.16 17.36
C GLY A 56 5.90 33.00 16.34
N TRP A 57 6.13 31.76 16.79
CA TRP A 57 5.83 30.56 16.01
C TRP A 57 4.44 30.05 16.40
N ASP A 58 3.61 29.79 15.41
CA ASP A 58 2.40 29.01 15.58
C ASP A 58 2.75 27.54 15.43
N VAL A 59 2.58 26.75 16.48
CA VAL A 59 2.92 25.33 16.52
C VAL A 59 1.66 24.53 16.82
N THR A 60 1.38 23.51 16.00
CA THR A 60 0.29 22.57 16.21
C THR A 60 0.85 21.17 16.43
N LEU A 61 0.38 20.50 17.48
CA LEU A 61 0.56 19.08 17.72
C LEU A 61 -0.80 18.40 17.58
N GLU A 62 -0.87 17.36 16.76
CA GLU A 62 -2.12 16.67 16.50
C GLU A 62 -1.94 15.15 16.61
N TYR A 63 -2.91 14.49 17.24
CA TYR A 63 -3.03 13.05 17.30
C TYR A 63 -4.38 12.61 16.77
N ASN A 64 -4.38 11.70 15.82
CA ASN A 64 -5.57 11.10 15.24
C ASN A 64 -5.52 9.58 15.40
N LEU A 65 -6.63 8.99 15.86
CA LEU A 65 -6.84 7.57 15.98
C LEU A 65 -8.16 7.21 15.32
N ASP A 66 -8.13 6.27 14.38
CA ASP A 66 -9.30 5.63 13.79
C ASP A 66 -9.21 4.13 14.10
N GLN A 67 -10.13 3.63 14.94
CA GLN A 67 -10.22 2.22 15.29
C GLN A 67 -11.41 1.59 14.58
N VAL A 68 -11.15 0.54 13.84
CA VAL A 68 -12.20 -0.26 13.21
C VAL A 68 -13.11 -0.85 14.29
N ARG A 69 -14.42 -0.68 14.10
CA ARG A 69 -15.46 -1.38 14.84
C ARG A 69 -16.05 -2.50 14.02
N GLN A 70 -16.32 -2.21 12.73
CA GLN A 70 -16.79 -3.18 11.77
C GLN A 70 -16.12 -2.88 10.42
N ALA A 71 -15.31 -3.78 9.91
CA ALA A 71 -14.77 -3.71 8.56
C ALA A 71 -15.28 -4.88 7.73
N VAL A 72 -15.20 -4.73 6.42
CA VAL A 72 -15.51 -5.81 5.48
C VAL A 72 -14.48 -6.92 5.63
N PHE A 73 -14.96 -8.12 5.81
CA PHE A 73 -14.17 -9.34 5.82
C PHE A 73 -14.77 -10.39 4.90
N PHE A 74 -13.94 -11.03 4.09
CA PHE A 74 -14.35 -12.16 3.26
C PHE A 74 -13.77 -13.45 3.83
N ARG A 75 -14.61 -14.47 3.97
CA ARG A 75 -14.20 -15.85 4.25
C ARG A 75 -14.39 -16.68 2.99
N ASP A 76 -13.45 -17.53 2.68
CA ASP A 76 -13.66 -18.57 1.68
C ASP A 76 -14.14 -19.84 2.38
N LEU A 77 -15.41 -20.17 2.20
CA LEU A 77 -16.03 -21.38 2.80
C LEU A 77 -15.76 -22.63 1.97
N GLY A 78 -15.22 -22.46 0.75
CA GLY A 78 -14.93 -23.57 -0.17
C GLY A 78 -13.52 -24.14 -0.01
N HIS A 79 -12.63 -23.49 0.76
CA HIS A 79 -11.29 -23.98 0.94
C HIS A 79 -11.20 -25.11 2.00
N TYR A 80 -10.24 -25.97 1.81
CA TYR A 80 -9.90 -27.02 2.80
C TYR A 80 -8.39 -27.21 2.89
N LYS A 81 -7.92 -27.59 4.06
CA LYS A 81 -6.49 -27.84 4.29
C LYS A 81 -6.09 -29.19 3.69
N LYS A 82 -5.18 -29.18 2.71
CA LYS A 82 -4.61 -30.39 2.07
C LYS A 82 -3.55 -31.03 2.94
N THR A 83 -2.61 -30.24 3.45
CA THR A 83 -1.47 -30.70 4.24
C THR A 83 -0.89 -29.55 5.07
N THR A 84 0.17 -29.84 5.81
CA THR A 84 0.94 -28.87 6.58
C THR A 84 2.41 -29.01 6.20
N LEU A 85 3.10 -27.90 5.94
CA LEU A 85 4.52 -27.87 5.64
C LEU A 85 5.37 -28.13 6.89
N ALA A 86 6.68 -28.29 6.68
CA ALA A 86 7.63 -28.59 7.76
C ALA A 86 7.73 -27.47 8.81
N ASP A 87 7.52 -26.22 8.42
CA ASP A 87 7.46 -25.05 9.30
C ASP A 87 6.11 -24.84 10.01
N GLY A 88 5.12 -25.71 9.74
CA GLY A 88 3.77 -25.65 10.30
C GLY A 88 2.75 -24.87 9.44
N ARG A 89 3.15 -24.27 8.33
CA ARG A 89 2.26 -23.56 7.40
C ARG A 89 1.26 -24.50 6.74
N GLY A 90 0.01 -24.08 6.64
CA GLY A 90 -1.04 -24.80 5.92
C GLY A 90 -0.86 -24.73 4.40
N VAL A 91 -1.24 -25.81 3.70
CA VAL A 91 -1.43 -25.83 2.25
C VAL A 91 -2.90 -26.09 1.99
N TYR A 92 -3.51 -25.25 1.19
CA TYR A 92 -4.95 -25.28 0.98
C TYR A 92 -5.31 -25.72 -0.45
N GLY A 93 -6.54 -26.20 -0.60
CA GLY A 93 -7.17 -26.49 -1.87
C GLY A 93 -8.65 -26.15 -1.83
N GLY A 94 -9.27 -26.07 -3.00
CA GLY A 94 -10.62 -25.59 -3.14
C GLY A 94 -10.67 -24.07 -2.94
N ARG A 95 -11.50 -23.40 -3.70
CA ARG A 95 -11.66 -21.94 -3.65
C ARG A 95 -12.99 -21.56 -4.26
N GLY A 96 -13.59 -20.49 -3.73
CA GLY A 96 -14.61 -19.81 -4.49
C GLY A 96 -15.97 -19.64 -3.83
N ASP A 97 -16.17 -20.10 -2.61
CA ASP A 97 -17.42 -19.88 -1.88
C ASP A 97 -17.23 -18.73 -0.87
N TYR A 98 -17.21 -17.49 -1.37
CA TYR A 98 -16.91 -16.33 -0.55
C TYR A 98 -18.14 -15.87 0.24
N ASN A 99 -17.95 -15.73 1.55
CA ASN A 99 -18.92 -15.16 2.47
C ASN A 99 -18.47 -13.79 2.95
N LEU A 100 -19.31 -12.77 2.70
CA LEU A 100 -19.11 -11.42 3.19
C LEU A 100 -19.54 -11.36 4.65
N THR A 101 -18.64 -10.99 5.54
CA THR A 101 -18.88 -10.83 6.98
C THR A 101 -18.08 -9.63 7.52
N ASN A 102 -17.97 -9.48 8.82
CA ASN A 102 -17.26 -8.38 9.46
C ASN A 102 -16.04 -8.85 10.26
N THR A 103 -15.16 -7.90 10.52
CA THR A 103 -14.06 -7.98 11.48
C THR A 103 -13.95 -6.67 12.26
N GLU A 104 -13.43 -6.76 13.48
CA GLU A 104 -13.10 -5.60 14.32
C GLU A 104 -11.61 -5.22 14.22
N GLU A 105 -10.86 -5.94 13.39
CA GLU A 105 -9.43 -5.72 13.23
C GLU A 105 -9.13 -4.60 12.23
N GLY A 106 -8.16 -3.77 12.60
CA GLY A 106 -7.66 -2.65 11.81
C GLY A 106 -7.68 -1.35 12.60
N ALA A 107 -6.70 -0.51 12.35
CA ALA A 107 -6.61 0.81 12.95
C ALA A 107 -5.72 1.73 12.11
N THR A 108 -5.94 3.04 12.23
CA THR A 108 -5.03 4.06 11.74
C THR A 108 -4.70 5.01 12.88
N GLU A 109 -3.42 5.24 13.11
CA GLU A 109 -2.88 6.17 14.10
C GLU A 109 -1.96 7.16 13.40
N ALA A 110 -2.12 8.44 13.66
CA ALA A 110 -1.27 9.48 13.08
C ALA A 110 -0.91 10.57 14.10
N TRP A 111 0.36 10.92 14.14
CA TRP A 111 0.90 12.05 14.87
C TRP A 111 1.41 13.10 13.90
N THR A 112 0.99 14.33 14.07
CA THR A 112 1.44 15.45 13.25
C THR A 112 2.00 16.54 14.16
N ILE A 113 3.16 17.08 13.78
CA ILE A 113 3.67 18.34 14.30
C ILE A 113 3.83 19.31 13.14
N SER A 114 3.34 20.53 13.28
CA SER A 114 3.55 21.57 12.30
C SER A 114 3.92 22.89 12.96
N ALA A 115 4.62 23.73 12.21
CA ALA A 115 5.01 25.06 12.64
C ALA A 115 4.85 26.04 11.49
N PHE A 116 4.35 27.23 11.81
CA PHE A 116 4.22 28.35 10.88
C PHE A 116 4.82 29.61 11.50
N LYS A 117 5.44 30.44 10.65
CA LYS A 117 5.89 31.76 11.06
C LYS A 117 6.00 32.72 9.87
N GLU A 118 5.72 34.00 10.13
CA GLU A 118 5.98 35.11 9.21
C GLU A 118 7.25 35.87 9.65
N PHE A 119 8.13 36.15 8.68
CA PHE A 119 9.39 36.90 8.84
C PHE A 119 9.37 38.08 7.83
N GLY A 120 8.63 39.15 8.15
CA GLY A 120 8.43 40.23 7.19
C GLY A 120 7.71 39.72 5.92
N ASP A 121 8.39 39.79 4.79
CA ASP A 121 7.84 39.37 3.48
C ASP A 121 7.91 37.87 3.21
N ILE A 122 8.42 37.10 4.17
CA ILE A 122 8.56 35.64 4.05
C ILE A 122 7.55 34.98 5.00
N LYS A 123 6.77 34.02 4.45
CA LYS A 123 5.95 33.10 5.23
C LYS A 123 6.52 31.69 5.09
N TRP A 124 6.74 31.04 6.22
CA TRP A 124 7.26 29.67 6.23
C TRP A 124 6.36 28.75 7.03
N TYR A 125 6.06 27.59 6.46
CA TYR A 125 5.36 26.48 7.09
C TYR A 125 6.19 25.21 6.96
N ALA A 126 6.22 24.40 8.00
CA ALA A 126 6.74 23.04 7.95
C ALA A 126 5.84 22.12 8.80
N GLY A 127 5.57 20.91 8.27
CA GLY A 127 4.81 19.88 8.96
C GLY A 127 5.42 18.51 8.76
N TYR A 128 5.38 17.70 9.80
CA TYR A 128 5.80 16.30 9.76
C TYR A 128 4.69 15.43 10.34
N THR A 129 4.36 14.36 9.62
CA THR A 129 3.39 13.34 10.05
C THR A 129 4.08 11.98 10.09
N ASN A 130 3.87 11.25 11.19
CA ASN A 130 4.10 9.82 11.28
C ASN A 130 2.75 9.11 11.38
N MET A 131 2.53 8.13 10.51
CA MET A 131 1.30 7.35 10.45
C MET A 131 1.59 5.86 10.53
N ARG A 132 0.72 5.14 11.24
CA ARG A 132 0.63 3.67 11.22
C ARG A 132 -0.78 3.29 10.87
N ALA A 133 -0.92 2.38 9.92
CA ALA A 133 -2.23 1.88 9.51
C ALA A 133 -2.17 0.37 9.31
N THR A 134 -3.20 -0.31 9.78
CA THR A 134 -3.39 -1.75 9.59
C THR A 134 -4.78 -2.02 9.05
N ASP A 135 -4.88 -2.99 8.16
CA ASP A 135 -6.13 -3.52 7.62
C ASP A 135 -6.01 -5.03 7.34
N ILE A 136 -7.14 -5.67 7.07
CA ILE A 136 -7.16 -7.08 6.69
C ILE A 136 -7.05 -7.26 5.19
N PHE A 137 -7.79 -6.46 4.42
CA PHE A 137 -7.83 -6.50 2.97
C PHE A 137 -7.72 -5.09 2.39
N GLU A 138 -7.09 -5.01 1.22
CA GLU A 138 -6.95 -3.75 0.49
C GLU A 138 -8.26 -3.23 -0.08
N LEU A 139 -9.26 -4.11 -0.31
CA LEU A 139 -10.58 -3.82 -0.85
C LEU A 139 -10.54 -2.94 -2.12
N THR A 140 -9.60 -3.20 -3.00
CA THR A 140 -9.41 -2.44 -4.25
C THR A 140 -10.34 -2.87 -5.37
N SER A 141 -11.17 -3.88 -5.15
CA SER A 141 -12.12 -4.44 -6.13
C SER A 141 -13.52 -4.54 -5.54
N ALA A 142 -14.52 -4.39 -6.43
CA ALA A 142 -15.93 -4.68 -6.10
C ALA A 142 -16.25 -6.19 -6.07
N GLN A 143 -15.30 -7.04 -6.48
CA GLN A 143 -15.47 -8.49 -6.49
C GLN A 143 -14.83 -9.11 -5.25
N SER A 144 -15.58 -9.97 -4.55
CA SER A 144 -15.12 -10.70 -3.36
C SER A 144 -13.89 -11.55 -3.64
N GLU A 145 -13.88 -12.28 -4.75
CA GLU A 145 -12.75 -13.09 -5.18
C GLU A 145 -11.47 -12.26 -5.35
N SER A 146 -11.57 -11.10 -5.99
CA SER A 146 -10.42 -10.23 -6.20
C SER A 146 -9.95 -9.59 -4.90
N SER A 147 -10.85 -9.14 -4.03
CA SER A 147 -10.50 -8.57 -2.73
C SER A 147 -9.90 -9.60 -1.79
N TYR A 148 -10.45 -10.82 -1.75
CA TYR A 148 -9.91 -11.92 -0.98
C TYR A 148 -8.56 -12.41 -1.56
N GLY A 149 -8.50 -12.70 -2.86
CA GLY A 149 -7.38 -13.38 -3.48
C GLY A 149 -6.14 -12.51 -3.71
N ARG A 150 -6.27 -11.18 -3.74
CA ARG A 150 -5.16 -10.25 -4.01
C ARG A 150 -4.53 -9.63 -2.76
N SER A 151 -4.80 -10.16 -1.60
CA SER A 151 -4.16 -9.73 -0.35
C SER A 151 -3.03 -10.67 0.04
N VAL A 152 -1.82 -10.15 0.17
CA VAL A 152 -0.66 -10.94 0.60
C VAL A 152 -0.87 -11.44 2.03
N ARG A 153 -0.63 -12.73 2.26
CA ARG A 153 -0.77 -13.35 3.58
C ARG A 153 0.07 -14.62 3.71
N ALA A 154 0.31 -15.00 4.94
CA ALA A 154 1.05 -16.23 5.27
C ALA A 154 0.13 -17.46 5.36
N ASP A 155 -1.12 -17.26 5.81
CA ASP A 155 -2.08 -18.34 6.11
C ASP A 155 -3.46 -17.96 5.56
N GLY A 156 -4.14 -18.94 4.95
CA GLY A 156 -5.48 -18.77 4.40
C GLY A 156 -6.60 -18.81 5.45
N GLU A 157 -6.37 -19.40 6.62
CA GLU A 157 -7.37 -19.52 7.70
C GLU A 157 -7.23 -18.44 8.76
N ASN A 158 -5.98 -18.06 9.11
CA ASN A 158 -5.68 -17.10 10.17
C ASN A 158 -5.34 -15.74 9.59
N ILE A 159 -6.31 -15.12 8.91
CA ILE A 159 -6.15 -13.81 8.32
C ILE A 159 -6.30 -12.75 9.42
N THR A 160 -5.24 -12.01 9.68
CA THR A 160 -5.18 -10.94 10.68
C THR A 160 -4.82 -9.61 10.05
N ALA A 161 -5.17 -8.50 10.71
CA ALA A 161 -4.79 -7.18 10.26
C ALA A 161 -3.27 -7.02 10.25
N GLN A 162 -2.74 -6.52 9.14
CA GLN A 162 -1.33 -6.22 8.93
C GLN A 162 -1.17 -4.82 8.34
N ARG A 163 0.06 -4.35 8.14
CA ARG A 163 0.31 -3.02 7.57
C ARG A 163 -0.49 -2.81 6.30
N SER A 164 -1.16 -1.66 6.23
CA SER A 164 -1.96 -1.26 5.07
C SER A 164 -1.07 -0.86 3.88
N ASN A 165 -1.47 -1.21 2.68
CA ASN A 165 -0.84 -0.72 1.44
C ASN A 165 -0.96 0.80 1.26
N PHE A 166 -1.99 1.40 1.86
CA PHE A 166 -2.25 2.84 1.75
C PHE A 166 -1.52 3.69 2.79
N MET A 167 -0.66 3.07 3.60
CA MET A 167 0.08 3.76 4.63
C MET A 167 1.24 4.56 4.06
N VAL A 168 1.28 5.86 4.36
CA VAL A 168 2.47 6.70 4.22
C VAL A 168 3.07 6.91 5.61
N GLU A 169 4.07 6.10 5.97
CA GLU A 169 4.60 6.04 7.33
C GLU A 169 5.18 7.38 7.80
N HIS A 170 5.87 8.08 6.90
CA HIS A 170 6.49 9.37 7.16
C HIS A 170 6.20 10.35 6.04
N LYS A 171 5.74 11.55 6.39
CA LYS A 171 5.56 12.65 5.44
C LYS A 171 6.07 13.96 6.03
N LEU A 172 6.99 14.61 5.32
CA LEU A 172 7.43 15.97 5.56
C LEU A 172 6.87 16.87 4.46
N ILE A 173 6.31 17.99 4.84
CA ILE A 173 5.93 19.08 3.92
C ILE A 173 6.53 20.38 4.43
N SER A 174 7.02 21.23 3.53
CA SER A 174 7.45 22.59 3.85
C SER A 174 7.06 23.53 2.72
N SER A 175 6.49 24.67 3.04
CA SER A 175 6.23 25.74 2.09
C SER A 175 6.93 27.01 2.51
N LEU A 176 7.38 27.76 1.52
CA LEU A 176 7.98 29.07 1.69
C LEU A 176 7.39 30.01 0.65
N ASP A 177 6.75 31.08 1.12
CA ASP A 177 6.23 32.15 0.29
C ASP A 177 7.04 33.41 0.54
N TYR A 178 7.49 34.06 -0.54
CA TYR A 178 8.21 35.34 -0.50
C TYR A 178 7.51 36.32 -1.42
N THR A 179 7.14 37.47 -0.86
CA THR A 179 6.52 38.59 -1.62
C THR A 179 7.49 39.74 -1.70
N THR A 180 7.64 40.28 -2.89
CA THR A 180 8.47 41.49 -3.16
C THR A 180 7.87 42.28 -4.31
N GLN A 181 8.41 43.46 -4.61
CA GLN A 181 7.99 44.32 -5.71
C GLN A 181 9.14 44.41 -6.72
N LEU A 182 9.10 43.62 -7.80
CA LEU A 182 10.12 43.63 -8.85
C LEU A 182 9.73 44.54 -10.01
N ILE A 183 8.43 44.79 -10.25
CA ILE A 183 7.91 45.59 -11.34
C ILE A 183 7.02 46.72 -10.78
N GLY A 184 7.60 47.91 -10.60
CA GLY A 184 6.92 49.06 -10.01
C GLY A 184 6.48 48.77 -8.56
N GLU A 185 5.22 49.12 -8.23
CA GLU A 185 4.60 48.86 -6.93
C GLU A 185 3.79 47.53 -6.90
N ASN A 186 3.89 46.74 -7.97
CA ASN A 186 3.14 45.50 -8.11
C ASN A 186 3.83 44.34 -7.44
N ASP A 187 3.07 43.48 -6.77
CA ASP A 187 3.59 42.31 -6.07
C ASP A 187 4.10 41.23 -7.02
N THR A 188 5.32 40.77 -6.74
CA THR A 188 5.87 39.53 -7.26
C THR A 188 5.93 38.55 -6.12
N ARG A 189 5.32 37.35 -6.27
CA ARG A 189 5.32 36.30 -5.24
C ARG A 189 6.02 35.06 -5.75
N PHE A 190 6.87 34.50 -4.90
CA PHE A 190 7.55 33.22 -5.10
C PHE A 190 7.02 32.25 -4.04
N SER A 191 6.41 31.16 -4.48
CA SER A 191 5.92 30.09 -3.61
C SER A 191 6.63 28.79 -3.92
N LEU A 192 7.33 28.23 -2.94
CA LEU A 192 8.01 26.94 -3.01
C LEU A 192 7.27 25.95 -2.10
N VAL A 193 7.02 24.74 -2.60
CA VAL A 193 6.48 23.65 -1.82
C VAL A 193 7.37 22.41 -1.96
N TYR A 194 7.95 22.00 -0.86
CA TYR A 194 8.75 20.76 -0.78
C TYR A 194 7.95 19.68 -0.07
N VAL A 195 7.86 18.51 -0.67
CA VAL A 195 7.27 17.31 -0.07
C VAL A 195 8.29 16.18 -0.09
N ARG A 196 8.46 15.51 1.05
CA ARG A 196 9.22 14.27 1.15
C ARG A 196 8.41 13.25 1.94
N LYS A 197 8.25 12.06 1.38
CA LYS A 197 7.48 10.98 2.02
C LYS A 197 8.18 9.64 1.87
N SER A 198 7.93 8.73 2.82
CA SER A 198 8.27 7.32 2.67
C SER A 198 7.57 6.75 1.43
N GLY A 199 8.24 5.83 0.73
CA GLY A 199 7.61 5.09 -0.35
C GLY A 199 6.50 4.17 0.16
N GLU A 200 5.73 3.63 -0.77
CA GLU A 200 4.64 2.71 -0.45
C GLU A 200 5.15 1.41 0.20
N PRO A 201 4.40 0.85 1.14
CA PRO A 201 4.71 -0.45 1.70
C PRO A 201 4.69 -1.54 0.63
N TYR A 202 5.57 -2.55 0.78
CA TYR A 202 5.58 -3.73 -0.08
C TYR A 202 5.86 -5.01 0.70
N SER A 203 5.46 -6.14 0.12
CA SER A 203 5.60 -7.47 0.68
C SER A 203 6.65 -8.27 -0.08
N VAL A 204 7.22 -9.28 0.58
CA VAL A 204 8.04 -10.30 -0.07
C VAL A 204 7.21 -11.56 -0.23
N THR A 205 7.10 -12.05 -1.44
CA THR A 205 6.23 -13.16 -1.81
C THR A 205 6.97 -14.24 -2.57
N PHE A 206 6.36 -15.40 -2.67
CA PHE A 206 6.81 -16.44 -3.57
C PHE A 206 6.35 -16.19 -5.00
N ASP A 207 7.11 -16.70 -5.97
CA ASP A 207 6.79 -16.75 -7.39
C ASP A 207 7.16 -18.11 -7.99
N GLY A 208 6.68 -18.40 -9.19
CA GLY A 208 7.00 -19.61 -9.94
C GLY A 208 6.02 -20.77 -9.75
N TYR A 209 4.87 -20.54 -9.07
CA TYR A 209 3.85 -21.59 -8.88
C TYR A 209 2.44 -20.97 -8.74
N ASP A 210 1.41 -21.80 -8.81
CA ASP A 210 0.04 -21.41 -8.45
C ASP A 210 -0.11 -21.29 -6.92
N ASP A 211 -0.73 -20.21 -6.46
CA ASP A 211 -0.90 -19.92 -5.02
C ASP A 211 -1.62 -21.04 -4.29
N ALA A 212 -0.95 -21.67 -3.32
CA ALA A 212 -1.49 -22.79 -2.57
C ALA A 212 -1.40 -22.62 -1.05
N PHE A 213 -0.46 -21.81 -0.56
CA PHE A 213 -0.22 -21.76 0.89
C PHE A 213 -1.24 -20.85 1.60
N ALA A 214 -1.57 -19.74 1.02
CA ALA A 214 -2.48 -18.78 1.62
C ALA A 214 -3.89 -18.80 1.02
N ASN A 215 -4.20 -19.75 0.14
CA ASN A 215 -5.46 -19.83 -0.58
C ASN A 215 -5.80 -18.52 -1.34
N SER A 216 -4.78 -17.90 -1.92
CA SER A 216 -4.93 -16.70 -2.75
C SER A 216 -5.29 -17.03 -4.20
N ARG A 217 -5.25 -16.05 -5.09
CA ARG A 217 -5.56 -16.27 -6.51
C ARG A 217 -4.44 -17.03 -7.23
N SER A 218 -4.80 -17.78 -8.25
CA SER A 218 -3.88 -18.52 -9.12
C SER A 218 -3.05 -17.64 -10.08
N ASP A 219 -3.19 -16.31 -10.03
CA ASP A 219 -2.37 -15.41 -10.83
C ASP A 219 -1.01 -15.08 -10.17
N GLY A 220 -0.68 -15.75 -9.07
CA GLY A 220 0.64 -15.77 -8.41
C GLY A 220 0.98 -14.52 -7.60
N GLY A 221 1.94 -14.66 -6.70
CA GLY A 221 2.57 -13.53 -6.01
C GLY A 221 1.83 -12.97 -4.79
N TYR A 222 0.91 -13.72 -4.19
CA TYR A 222 0.19 -13.31 -2.98
C TYR A 222 0.49 -14.16 -1.74
N ASP A 223 1.26 -15.22 -1.89
CA ASP A 223 1.75 -16.01 -0.76
C ASP A 223 3.02 -15.38 -0.18
N ALA A 224 2.96 -14.93 1.08
CA ALA A 224 4.12 -14.36 1.76
C ALA A 224 5.26 -15.39 1.81
N ALA A 225 6.48 -14.94 1.48
CA ALA A 225 7.62 -15.84 1.36
C ALA A 225 8.17 -16.26 2.72
N TYR A 226 8.53 -17.54 2.84
CA TYR A 226 9.40 -18.04 3.89
C TYR A 226 10.85 -17.61 3.60
N ILE A 227 11.53 -17.04 4.58
CA ILE A 227 12.89 -16.53 4.46
C ILE A 227 13.85 -17.55 5.08
N PRO A 228 14.68 -18.22 4.27
CA PRO A 228 15.60 -19.25 4.79
C PRO A 228 16.52 -18.73 5.90
N SER A 229 16.72 -19.52 6.93
CA SER A 229 17.64 -19.21 8.04
C SER A 229 19.11 -19.30 7.60
N GLY A 230 19.40 -20.12 6.59
CA GLY A 230 20.74 -20.37 6.03
C GLY A 230 20.68 -21.38 4.88
N ALA A 231 21.83 -21.67 4.30
CA ALA A 231 21.96 -22.66 3.22
C ALA A 231 21.55 -24.09 3.64
N ASN A 232 21.55 -24.39 4.95
CA ASN A 232 21.17 -25.69 5.54
C ASN A 232 19.85 -25.59 6.32
N ASP A 233 18.94 -24.68 5.92
CA ASP A 233 17.63 -24.57 6.56
C ASP A 233 16.85 -25.88 6.46
N PRO A 234 16.34 -26.45 7.57
CA PRO A 234 15.62 -27.72 7.55
C PRO A 234 14.27 -27.66 6.81
N ASN A 235 13.72 -26.46 6.61
CA ASN A 235 12.44 -26.23 5.94
C ASN A 235 12.59 -25.99 4.43
N VAL A 236 13.82 -26.04 3.89
CA VAL A 236 14.09 -25.64 2.49
C VAL A 236 14.92 -26.70 1.78
N VAL A 237 14.62 -26.90 0.50
CA VAL A 237 15.46 -27.58 -0.48
C VAL A 237 15.82 -26.58 -1.55
N PHE A 238 17.11 -26.30 -1.71
CA PHE A 238 17.60 -25.48 -2.82
C PHE A 238 17.91 -26.36 -4.04
N ALA A 239 17.58 -25.88 -5.22
CA ALA A 239 17.86 -26.60 -6.47
C ALA A 239 19.36 -26.86 -6.67
N SER A 240 20.25 -26.02 -6.10
CA SER A 240 21.71 -26.19 -6.12
C SER A 240 22.36 -25.32 -5.06
N ASP A 241 23.64 -25.58 -4.78
CA ASP A 241 24.49 -24.74 -3.89
C ASP A 241 24.62 -23.29 -4.43
N ALA A 242 24.57 -23.13 -5.76
CA ALA A 242 24.61 -21.80 -6.40
C ALA A 242 23.32 -21.02 -6.09
N VAL A 243 22.16 -21.69 -6.16
CA VAL A 243 20.86 -21.10 -5.78
C VAL A 243 20.84 -20.73 -4.30
N ALA A 244 21.29 -21.65 -3.44
CA ALA A 244 21.40 -21.39 -2.00
C ALA A 244 22.27 -20.14 -1.72
N SER A 245 23.42 -20.04 -2.39
CA SER A 245 24.34 -18.92 -2.25
C SER A 245 23.71 -17.59 -2.73
N ALA A 246 23.01 -17.60 -3.87
CA ALA A 246 22.34 -16.42 -4.44
C ALA A 246 21.20 -15.94 -3.52
N VAL A 247 20.33 -16.86 -3.09
CA VAL A 247 19.22 -16.54 -2.17
C VAL A 247 19.76 -15.99 -0.84
N MET A 248 20.77 -16.64 -0.25
CA MET A 248 21.34 -16.17 1.02
C MET A 248 22.10 -14.85 0.89
N ALA A 249 22.75 -14.58 -0.25
CA ALA A 249 23.36 -13.28 -0.53
C ALA A 249 22.27 -12.18 -0.58
N HIS A 250 21.17 -12.44 -1.28
CA HIS A 250 20.02 -11.53 -1.35
C HIS A 250 19.41 -11.28 0.04
N VAL A 251 19.12 -12.33 0.80
CA VAL A 251 18.57 -12.25 2.17
C VAL A 251 19.49 -11.44 3.10
N ASN A 252 20.82 -11.60 2.97
CA ASN A 252 21.78 -10.91 3.82
C ASN A 252 22.02 -9.44 3.43
N SER A 253 21.86 -9.09 2.16
CA SER A 253 22.05 -7.72 1.65
C SER A 253 20.80 -6.83 1.78
N THR A 254 19.65 -7.41 2.14
CA THR A 254 18.37 -6.72 2.25
C THR A 254 17.82 -6.77 3.67
N GLY A 255 16.74 -6.06 3.93
CA GLY A 255 16.02 -6.14 5.21
C GLY A 255 15.42 -7.51 5.55
N LEU A 256 15.45 -8.47 4.60
CA LEU A 256 14.94 -9.84 4.79
C LEU A 256 15.69 -10.59 5.90
N SER A 257 16.94 -10.22 6.18
CA SER A 257 17.75 -10.86 7.23
C SER A 257 17.10 -10.88 8.62
N GLN A 258 16.17 -9.95 8.90
CA GLN A 258 15.43 -9.89 10.17
C GLN A 258 14.34 -10.98 10.30
N TYR A 259 13.93 -11.60 9.18
CA TYR A 259 12.88 -12.62 9.13
C TYR A 259 13.43 -14.04 8.90
N LYS A 260 14.73 -14.24 8.99
CA LYS A 260 15.36 -15.56 8.79
C LYS A 260 14.72 -16.65 9.64
N GLY A 261 14.38 -17.77 9.00
CA GLY A 261 13.71 -18.91 9.64
C GLY A 261 12.20 -18.68 9.86
N GLY A 262 11.59 -17.71 9.19
CA GLY A 262 10.18 -17.38 9.31
C GLY A 262 9.62 -16.73 8.06
N ILE A 263 8.38 -16.27 8.15
CA ILE A 263 7.66 -15.61 7.06
C ILE A 263 7.67 -14.10 7.30
N ALA A 264 8.06 -13.32 6.29
CA ALA A 264 7.95 -11.86 6.35
C ALA A 264 6.46 -11.47 6.30
N PRO A 265 5.99 -10.61 7.23
CA PRO A 265 4.59 -10.18 7.22
C PRO A 265 4.28 -9.31 6.00
N ARG A 266 2.99 -9.18 5.67
CA ARG A 266 2.52 -8.28 4.63
C ARG A 266 3.03 -6.86 4.87
N ASN A 267 3.53 -6.23 3.80
CA ASN A 267 3.98 -4.84 3.83
C ASN A 267 5.09 -4.56 4.87
N ALA A 268 5.96 -5.54 5.10
CA ALA A 268 7.06 -5.43 6.06
C ALA A 268 8.07 -4.34 5.70
N PHE A 269 8.11 -3.92 4.44
CA PHE A 269 9.11 -3.01 3.88
C PHE A 269 8.46 -1.79 3.23
N ASN A 270 9.25 -0.73 3.02
CA ASN A 270 8.84 0.44 2.26
C ASN A 270 9.68 0.58 0.99
N SER A 271 9.04 0.96 -0.09
CA SER A 271 9.70 1.47 -1.29
C SER A 271 10.59 2.67 -0.95
N PRO A 272 11.55 3.05 -1.82
CA PRO A 272 12.42 4.19 -1.57
C PRO A 272 11.64 5.48 -1.31
N TRP A 273 12.21 6.34 -0.46
CA TRP A 273 11.67 7.68 -0.21
C TRP A 273 11.60 8.47 -1.50
N ASN A 274 10.50 9.21 -1.67
CA ASN A 274 10.35 10.14 -2.77
C ASN A 274 10.25 11.58 -2.29
N SER A 275 10.63 12.52 -3.17
CA SER A 275 10.61 13.95 -2.88
C SER A 275 10.20 14.73 -4.11
N SER A 276 9.45 15.80 -3.95
CA SER A 276 9.15 16.81 -4.98
C SER A 276 9.41 18.22 -4.46
N LEU A 277 9.75 19.12 -5.36
CA LEU A 277 9.85 20.55 -5.10
C LEU A 277 9.14 21.28 -6.22
N ASP A 278 8.11 22.04 -5.88
CA ASP A 278 7.30 22.79 -6.81
C ASP A 278 7.52 24.29 -6.58
N LEU A 279 7.52 25.05 -7.67
CA LEU A 279 7.65 26.52 -7.66
C LEU A 279 6.46 27.14 -8.39
N ARG A 280 5.87 28.15 -7.78
CA ARG A 280 4.99 29.09 -8.44
C ARG A 280 5.58 30.50 -8.35
N ILE A 281 5.62 31.20 -9.47
CA ILE A 281 5.95 32.62 -9.53
C ILE A 281 4.70 33.35 -10.04
N THR A 282 4.27 34.39 -9.32
CA THR A 282 3.19 35.24 -9.79
C THR A 282 3.67 36.69 -9.86
N GLN A 283 3.21 37.43 -10.89
CA GLN A 283 3.42 38.86 -11.04
C GLN A 283 2.08 39.56 -11.21
N ASP A 284 1.75 40.42 -10.27
CA ASP A 284 0.62 41.31 -10.37
C ASP A 284 0.97 42.51 -11.30
N ILE A 285 0.02 42.95 -12.10
CA ILE A 285 0.15 44.12 -13.01
C ILE A 285 -1.16 44.90 -12.97
N ASP A 286 -1.13 46.09 -12.36
CA ASP A 286 -2.27 46.98 -12.36
C ASP A 286 -2.39 47.68 -13.72
N THR A 287 -3.58 47.63 -14.31
CA THR A 287 -3.85 48.19 -15.68
C THR A 287 -4.67 49.47 -15.67
N GLY A 288 -5.07 49.97 -14.49
CA GLY A 288 -5.93 51.12 -14.31
C GLY A 288 -7.43 50.85 -14.52
N VAL A 289 -7.79 49.72 -15.08
CA VAL A 289 -9.18 49.22 -15.27
C VAL A 289 -9.41 47.84 -14.68
N GLY A 290 -8.36 47.26 -14.07
CA GLY A 290 -8.37 45.97 -13.45
C GLY A 290 -6.93 45.49 -13.22
N LYS A 291 -6.77 44.24 -12.76
CA LYS A 291 -5.49 43.63 -12.44
C LYS A 291 -5.25 42.40 -13.31
N VAL A 292 -4.08 42.33 -13.94
CA VAL A 292 -3.58 41.11 -14.60
C VAL A 292 -2.61 40.42 -13.62
N ILE A 293 -2.79 39.13 -13.42
CA ILE A 293 -1.87 38.28 -12.65
C ILE A 293 -1.27 37.28 -13.64
N LEU A 294 0.01 37.44 -13.93
CA LEU A 294 0.77 36.44 -14.69
C LEU A 294 1.25 35.36 -13.70
N TYR A 295 1.26 34.09 -14.12
CA TYR A 295 1.82 33.02 -13.31
C TYR A 295 2.62 32.03 -14.13
N LEU A 296 3.70 31.53 -13.52
CA LEU A 296 4.51 30.42 -13.98
C LEU A 296 4.51 29.36 -12.87
N ASP A 297 4.04 28.16 -13.19
CA ASP A 297 4.16 26.98 -12.34
C ASP A 297 5.22 26.06 -12.89
N VAL A 298 6.12 25.60 -12.03
CA VAL A 298 7.10 24.56 -12.33
C VAL A 298 6.93 23.45 -11.30
N THR A 299 6.31 22.35 -11.71
CA THR A 299 6.16 21.17 -10.87
C THR A 299 7.41 20.31 -10.95
N ASN A 300 7.82 19.74 -9.82
CA ASN A 300 8.95 18.82 -9.71
C ASN A 300 10.28 19.40 -10.26
N ILE A 301 10.68 20.57 -9.75
CA ILE A 301 11.97 21.20 -10.11
C ILE A 301 13.16 20.27 -9.84
N LEU A 302 13.06 19.37 -8.86
CA LEU A 302 14.14 18.43 -8.57
C LEU A 302 14.49 17.61 -9.81
N ASN A 303 13.46 17.16 -10.56
CA ASN A 303 13.65 16.40 -11.80
C ASN A 303 14.13 17.31 -12.96
N LEU A 304 13.71 18.58 -13.01
CA LEU A 304 14.22 19.54 -13.98
C LEU A 304 15.73 19.78 -13.81
N LEU A 305 16.21 19.82 -12.57
CA LEU A 305 17.63 20.07 -12.27
C LEU A 305 18.50 18.81 -12.39
N ASN A 306 17.92 17.64 -12.14
CA ASN A 306 18.59 16.36 -12.22
C ASN A 306 17.58 15.25 -12.46
N GLU A 307 17.70 14.53 -13.57
CA GLU A 307 16.76 13.46 -14.00
C GLU A 307 16.66 12.29 -13.00
N ASP A 308 17.69 12.09 -12.15
CA ASP A 308 17.67 11.06 -11.10
C ASP A 308 17.00 11.53 -9.80
N LYS A 309 16.56 12.78 -9.73
CA LYS A 309 15.86 13.37 -8.58
C LYS A 309 14.38 13.57 -8.88
N GLY A 310 13.57 13.71 -7.84
CA GLY A 310 12.14 13.92 -8.00
C GLY A 310 11.42 12.77 -8.71
N ILE A 311 11.99 11.59 -8.73
CA ILE A 311 11.37 10.38 -9.29
C ILE A 311 10.81 9.51 -8.18
N ILE A 312 9.66 8.87 -8.45
CA ILE A 312 9.02 7.92 -7.57
C ILE A 312 9.49 6.53 -7.98
N ARG A 313 10.12 5.81 -7.05
CA ARG A 313 10.47 4.41 -7.24
C ARG A 313 9.62 3.56 -6.31
N GLU A 314 8.97 2.56 -6.88
CA GLU A 314 8.05 1.68 -6.18
C GLU A 314 8.36 0.23 -6.49
N TYR A 315 8.13 -0.65 -5.50
CA TYR A 315 7.99 -2.06 -5.76
C TYR A 315 6.54 -2.35 -6.12
N SER A 316 6.34 -3.18 -7.13
CA SER A 316 5.01 -3.71 -7.43
C SER A 316 4.48 -4.45 -6.18
N ASN A 317 3.18 -4.40 -5.93
CA ASN A 317 2.55 -5.17 -4.85
C ASN A 317 2.82 -6.68 -4.92
N ARG A 318 3.41 -7.12 -6.02
CA ARG A 318 3.81 -8.50 -6.35
C ARG A 318 5.32 -8.63 -6.37
N SER A 319 6.04 -7.96 -5.48
CA SER A 319 7.48 -8.10 -5.37
C SER A 319 7.85 -9.59 -5.23
N ARG A 320 8.40 -10.17 -6.30
CA ARG A 320 8.65 -11.59 -6.45
C ARG A 320 10.13 -11.85 -6.22
N GLN A 321 10.50 -12.06 -4.98
CA GLN A 321 11.92 -12.14 -4.63
C GLN A 321 12.43 -13.57 -4.44
N ILE A 322 11.55 -14.52 -4.06
CA ILE A 322 11.92 -15.93 -3.87
C ILE A 322 11.10 -16.78 -4.84
N ILE A 323 11.80 -17.54 -5.69
CA ILE A 323 11.18 -18.34 -6.75
C ILE A 323 11.10 -19.79 -6.30
N LEU A 324 9.89 -20.35 -6.28
CA LEU A 324 9.66 -21.77 -6.05
C LEU A 324 9.62 -22.54 -7.37
N ASP A 325 9.82 -23.85 -7.28
CA ASP A 325 9.56 -24.77 -8.39
C ASP A 325 8.06 -24.75 -8.76
N GLU A 326 7.74 -24.49 -10.02
CA GLU A 326 6.37 -24.29 -10.49
C GLU A 326 5.52 -25.55 -10.35
N ASP A 327 6.09 -26.72 -10.66
CA ASP A 327 5.39 -28.01 -10.61
C ASP A 327 5.37 -28.61 -9.20
N ASN A 328 6.42 -28.34 -8.42
CA ASN A 328 6.64 -28.94 -7.10
C ASN A 328 7.09 -27.86 -6.08
N PRO A 329 6.21 -26.95 -5.62
CA PRO A 329 6.59 -25.87 -4.73
C PRO A 329 7.09 -26.34 -3.36
N TYR A 330 6.80 -27.59 -2.99
CA TYR A 330 7.31 -28.25 -1.78
C TYR A 330 7.48 -29.76 -2.00
N ASP A 331 8.38 -30.36 -1.25
CA ASP A 331 8.65 -31.80 -1.32
C ASP A 331 7.71 -32.64 -0.44
N SER A 332 7.91 -33.96 -0.46
CA SER A 332 7.14 -34.94 0.34
C SER A 332 7.31 -34.78 1.86
N GLN A 333 8.32 -34.04 2.30
CA GLN A 333 8.57 -33.71 3.70
C GLN A 333 8.00 -32.35 4.09
N GLY A 334 7.37 -31.65 3.16
CA GLY A 334 6.78 -30.32 3.35
C GLY A 334 7.82 -29.19 3.35
N ARG A 335 9.00 -29.40 2.74
CA ARG A 335 10.03 -28.34 2.63
C ARG A 335 9.85 -27.57 1.32
N TYR A 336 10.06 -26.27 1.37
CA TYR A 336 9.98 -25.39 0.20
C TYR A 336 11.07 -25.73 -0.83
N ASN A 337 10.70 -25.92 -2.09
CA ASN A 337 11.63 -26.14 -3.20
C ASN A 337 12.01 -24.80 -3.84
N ILE A 338 13.10 -24.19 -3.38
CA ILE A 338 13.56 -22.88 -3.88
C ILE A 338 14.50 -23.10 -5.06
N VAL A 339 14.11 -22.52 -6.21
CA VAL A 339 14.87 -22.61 -7.47
C VAL A 339 15.61 -21.33 -7.82
N GLY A 340 15.31 -20.19 -7.16
CA GLY A 340 15.95 -18.92 -7.45
C GLY A 340 15.51 -17.78 -6.54
N VAL A 341 16.00 -16.62 -6.90
CA VAL A 341 15.58 -15.31 -6.40
C VAL A 341 15.52 -14.37 -7.59
N ASP A 342 14.51 -13.50 -7.63
CA ASP A 342 14.40 -12.51 -8.69
C ASP A 342 15.49 -11.44 -8.50
N PRO A 343 16.45 -11.29 -9.46
CA PRO A 343 17.53 -10.33 -9.36
C PRO A 343 17.05 -8.88 -9.55
N ASP A 344 15.92 -8.68 -10.24
CA ASP A 344 15.42 -7.34 -10.58
C ASP A 344 14.56 -6.73 -9.49
N ASP A 345 14.35 -7.48 -8.39
CA ASP A 345 13.60 -7.10 -7.19
C ASP A 345 12.28 -6.33 -7.40
N GLY A 346 11.85 -6.15 -8.65
CA GLY A 346 10.59 -5.50 -9.02
C GLY A 346 10.54 -3.98 -8.81
N LEU A 347 11.67 -3.33 -8.52
CA LEU A 347 11.74 -1.89 -8.37
C LEU A 347 11.64 -1.18 -9.74
N TYR A 348 10.69 -0.30 -9.90
CA TYR A 348 10.49 0.46 -11.14
C TYR A 348 10.24 1.95 -10.87
N VAL A 349 10.40 2.77 -11.91
CA VAL A 349 10.03 4.19 -11.85
C VAL A 349 8.53 4.33 -12.13
N TYR A 350 7.78 4.75 -11.13
CA TYR A 350 6.37 5.05 -11.27
C TYR A 350 6.19 6.44 -11.88
N ASN A 351 5.60 6.51 -13.06
CA ASN A 351 5.38 7.78 -13.76
C ASN A 351 3.96 7.91 -14.33
N LYS A 352 2.97 7.49 -13.56
CA LYS A 352 1.57 7.71 -13.94
C LYS A 352 1.28 9.22 -13.89
N ASP A 353 0.64 9.72 -14.93
CA ASP A 353 0.25 11.13 -15.06
C ASP A 353 1.42 12.13 -14.92
N GLY A 354 2.65 11.70 -15.23
CA GLY A 354 3.84 12.56 -15.20
C GLY A 354 4.40 12.87 -13.81
N GLN A 355 4.04 12.09 -12.77
CA GLN A 355 4.45 12.36 -11.37
C GLN A 355 5.97 12.29 -11.16
N SER A 356 6.70 11.52 -11.98
CA SER A 356 8.16 11.44 -11.97
C SER A 356 8.83 12.33 -13.03
N SER A 357 8.12 13.29 -13.58
CA SER A 357 8.62 14.22 -14.59
C SER A 357 8.32 15.65 -14.16
N TYR A 358 9.20 16.58 -14.55
CA TYR A 358 8.88 18.00 -14.38
C TYR A 358 7.84 18.46 -15.40
N GLN A 359 7.04 19.44 -15.00
CA GLN A 359 6.07 20.10 -15.87
C GLN A 359 6.10 21.60 -15.58
N TRP A 360 5.78 22.40 -16.58
CA TRP A 360 5.61 23.82 -16.38
C TRP A 360 4.36 24.33 -17.10
N ASN A 361 3.68 25.30 -16.47
CA ASN A 361 2.51 25.95 -16.99
C ASN A 361 2.69 27.46 -16.91
N LEU A 362 2.40 28.16 -17.99
CA LEU A 362 2.36 29.63 -18.02
C LEU A 362 0.93 30.06 -18.29
N GLY A 363 0.44 31.03 -17.53
CA GLY A 363 -0.89 31.55 -17.72
C GLY A 363 -1.08 32.96 -17.15
N PHE A 364 -2.30 33.45 -17.30
CA PHE A 364 -2.69 34.72 -16.72
C PHE A 364 -4.13 34.65 -16.20
N LYS A 365 -4.41 35.50 -15.21
CA LYS A 365 -5.75 35.76 -14.69
C LYS A 365 -6.01 37.28 -14.81
N TYR A 366 -7.22 37.68 -15.21
CA TYR A 366 -7.66 39.06 -15.17
C TYR A 366 -8.75 39.22 -14.12
N GLU A 367 -8.58 40.24 -13.27
CA GLU A 367 -9.54 40.65 -12.25
C GLU A 367 -10.00 42.06 -12.57
N PHE A 368 -11.30 42.27 -12.68
CA PHE A 368 -11.94 43.54 -12.98
C PHE A 368 -12.86 43.99 -11.85
#